data_e8e383ebd960f0042dafb6bf96cac7c5
#
_entry.id   e8e383ebd960f0042dafb6bf96cac7c5
#
_cell.length_a   1.000
_cell.length_b   1.000
_cell.length_c   1.000
_cell.angle_alpha   90.00
_cell.angle_beta   90.00
_cell.angle_gamma   90.00
#
_symmetry.space_group_name_H-M   'P 1'
#
loop_
_entity.id
_entity.type
_entity.pdbx_description
1 polymer ?
#
loop_
_entity_poly.entity_id
_entity_poly.type
_entity_poly.pdbx_seq_one_letter_code
_entity_poly.pdbx_strand_id
1 'polypeptide(L)'
;ITHSMIMLGFLGAAIATVISTIHEWILYEQLLVGPLYILHSLFADLAGLLLFLGVLLALIRRYVMDKDYYDRAGYEDLGLLLLLFWVSISGFFMEATRIVYGLVNDADIWFEIYSFIGYPLAIVLQGFIQNNEQIFALHLFFYLSHLLVAFIGAAYIAYGKFFHIGVGLGNIMLRDMQSPTGQLQFDPEGIKTIEDFTFYQLFEASACMKCHFCHNYCPAQDSGEPLSPLKIIQDIKNWGKKQYGLISSTKDTPIIGEASGITSDVLWACVTCYACTNACPHLIGHVDMIVGMRASLIEEGEIPGTLTTMLESAYNYGNIWDQPKRDRIKWLKEGELPSIKQSESKLLWLPGDTLAYDPRNQRVARATYDVFTKAGVDFGTLGDAEKNDGNEMRRLGEEALFQMLAEDNIRMFKKNKVERIVTSSPHAYNAIKNEYPEYGGEFNVVHISEFLLNLIEEGKIKFTKNLNYEVTFHDPCYLGRYNDVYEAPRKVIESIPGIKFREMPNHGQFSYCCGGGGGGMFRETPDWVETRISERRVMEAKETLQGAEPGVNKVLITTCPFCTSMLTDATKTQQIEEEIKVIDLIELVQEALSD
;
A
#
# COMPACT_ATOMS: atom_id res chain seq x y z
N ILE A 1 17.50 -4.84 -8.18
CA ILE A 1 18.57 -5.32 -9.11
C ILE A 1 18.54 -6.84 -9.18
N THR A 2 18.75 -7.58 -8.08
CA THR A 2 18.83 -9.05 -8.06
C THR A 2 17.61 -9.73 -8.68
N HIS A 3 16.40 -9.33 -8.30
CA HIS A 3 15.16 -9.88 -8.85
C HIS A 3 15.03 -9.57 -10.37
N SER A 4 15.38 -8.36 -10.78
CA SER A 4 15.33 -7.99 -12.21
C SER A 4 16.31 -8.83 -13.05
N MET A 5 17.50 -9.14 -12.51
CA MET A 5 18.46 -10.03 -13.19
C MET A 5 17.89 -11.44 -13.35
N ILE A 6 17.30 -12.02 -12.28
CA ILE A 6 16.66 -13.34 -12.35
C ILE A 6 15.51 -13.33 -13.37
N MET A 7 14.63 -12.33 -13.31
CA MET A 7 13.47 -12.20 -14.19
C MET A 7 13.89 -12.09 -15.67
N LEU A 8 14.77 -11.14 -15.98
CA LEU A 8 15.23 -10.92 -17.36
C LEU A 8 16.02 -12.11 -17.88
N GLY A 9 16.88 -12.70 -17.03
CA GLY A 9 17.62 -13.90 -17.38
C GLY A 9 16.72 -15.12 -17.64
N PHE A 10 15.73 -15.34 -16.76
CA PHE A 10 14.76 -16.44 -16.93
C PHE A 10 13.90 -16.28 -18.19
N LEU A 11 13.34 -15.10 -18.41
CA LEU A 11 12.55 -14.82 -19.61
C LEU A 11 13.39 -14.92 -20.89
N GLY A 12 14.60 -14.35 -20.86
CA GLY A 12 15.53 -14.45 -21.99
C GLY A 12 15.93 -15.88 -22.31
N ALA A 13 16.26 -16.68 -21.30
CA ALA A 13 16.57 -18.10 -21.48
C ALA A 13 15.36 -18.90 -22.02
N ALA A 14 14.15 -18.61 -21.52
CA ALA A 14 12.93 -19.24 -22.03
C ALA A 14 12.69 -18.89 -23.52
N ILE A 15 12.85 -17.61 -23.90
CA ILE A 15 12.73 -17.16 -25.29
C ILE A 15 13.79 -17.85 -26.16
N ALA A 16 15.05 -17.91 -25.71
CA ALA A 16 16.13 -18.61 -26.44
C ALA A 16 15.79 -20.08 -26.65
N THR A 17 15.29 -20.76 -25.62
CA THR A 17 14.88 -22.18 -25.72
C THR A 17 13.73 -22.37 -26.72
N VAL A 18 12.73 -21.50 -26.71
CA VAL A 18 11.60 -21.54 -27.67
C VAL A 18 12.14 -21.37 -29.12
N ILE A 19 13.03 -20.41 -29.35
CA ILE A 19 13.63 -20.16 -30.66
C ILE A 19 14.45 -21.39 -31.13
N SER A 20 15.27 -21.97 -30.24
CA SER A 20 16.01 -23.20 -30.54
C SER A 20 15.09 -24.37 -30.87
N THR A 21 14.01 -24.54 -30.09
CA THR A 21 13.02 -25.60 -30.34
C THR A 21 12.34 -25.42 -31.70
N ILE A 22 11.96 -24.19 -32.06
CA ILE A 22 11.39 -23.90 -33.38
C ILE A 22 12.41 -24.21 -34.51
N HIS A 23 13.66 -23.80 -34.28
CA HIS A 23 14.75 -24.09 -35.23
C HIS A 23 14.92 -25.59 -35.49
N GLU A 24 15.05 -26.37 -34.43
CA GLU A 24 15.36 -27.81 -34.53
C GLU A 24 14.17 -28.66 -34.98
N TRP A 25 12.98 -28.42 -34.38
CA TRP A 25 11.84 -29.34 -34.52
C TRP A 25 10.76 -28.90 -35.50
N ILE A 26 10.66 -27.59 -35.79
CA ILE A 26 9.60 -27.06 -36.68
C ILE A 26 10.17 -26.68 -38.04
N LEU A 27 11.32 -26.01 -38.07
CA LEU A 27 11.93 -25.49 -39.29
C LEU A 27 13.15 -26.31 -39.76
N TYR A 28 13.40 -27.48 -39.16
CA TYR A 28 14.44 -28.41 -39.57
C TYR A 28 15.77 -27.70 -39.82
N GLU A 29 16.29 -26.98 -38.82
CA GLU A 29 17.57 -26.26 -38.82
C GLU A 29 17.69 -25.08 -39.83
N GLN A 30 16.59 -24.57 -40.32
CA GLN A 30 16.60 -23.47 -41.32
C GLN A 30 16.55 -22.05 -40.71
N LEU A 31 16.21 -21.89 -39.43
CA LEU A 31 16.02 -20.57 -38.81
C LEU A 31 17.34 -19.94 -38.36
N LEU A 32 18.13 -20.65 -37.56
CA LEU A 32 19.35 -20.14 -36.94
C LEU A 32 20.57 -20.47 -37.81
N VAL A 33 20.80 -19.65 -38.86
CA VAL A 33 21.94 -19.78 -39.76
C VAL A 33 22.70 -18.47 -39.89
N GLY A 34 24.03 -18.56 -39.99
CA GLY A 34 24.89 -17.38 -40.14
C GLY A 34 24.73 -16.34 -39.04
N PRO A 35 24.48 -15.06 -39.36
CA PRO A 35 24.39 -13.98 -38.38
C PRO A 35 23.26 -14.18 -37.33
N LEU A 36 22.16 -14.84 -37.68
CA LEU A 36 21.06 -15.12 -36.75
C LEU A 36 21.47 -16.10 -35.68
N TYR A 37 22.28 -17.09 -36.02
CA TYR A 37 22.85 -18.01 -35.03
C TYR A 37 23.74 -17.27 -34.02
N ILE A 38 24.65 -16.42 -34.52
CA ILE A 38 25.54 -15.63 -33.67
C ILE A 38 24.72 -14.74 -32.70
N LEU A 39 23.70 -14.06 -33.21
CA LEU A 39 22.85 -13.21 -32.40
C LEU A 39 22.12 -14.02 -31.32
N HIS A 40 21.60 -15.21 -31.70
CA HIS A 40 20.92 -16.10 -30.77
C HIS A 40 21.86 -16.62 -29.67
N SER A 41 23.08 -17.06 -30.04
CA SER A 41 24.08 -17.54 -29.08
C SER A 41 24.47 -16.44 -28.07
N LEU A 42 24.77 -15.23 -28.56
CA LEU A 42 25.04 -14.08 -27.68
C LEU A 42 23.89 -13.74 -26.74
N PHE A 43 22.66 -13.79 -27.25
CA PHE A 43 21.46 -13.56 -26.46
C PHE A 43 21.25 -14.64 -25.39
N ALA A 44 21.42 -15.91 -25.74
CA ALA A 44 21.28 -17.04 -24.83
C ALA A 44 22.32 -17.02 -23.71
N ASP A 45 23.59 -16.75 -24.05
CA ASP A 45 24.68 -16.61 -23.09
C ASP A 45 24.43 -15.42 -22.11
N LEU A 46 24.02 -14.28 -22.65
CA LEU A 46 23.70 -13.10 -21.80
C LEU A 46 22.53 -13.40 -20.85
N ALA A 47 21.47 -14.02 -21.33
CA ALA A 47 20.32 -14.40 -20.53
C ALA A 47 20.70 -15.41 -19.44
N GLY A 48 21.47 -16.45 -19.80
CA GLY A 48 21.99 -17.44 -18.86
C GLY A 48 22.90 -16.83 -17.80
N LEU A 49 23.79 -15.91 -18.18
CA LEU A 49 24.68 -15.20 -17.26
C LEU A 49 23.89 -14.30 -16.29
N LEU A 50 22.90 -13.55 -16.77
CA LEU A 50 22.02 -12.74 -15.93
C LEU A 50 21.27 -13.60 -14.91
N LEU A 51 20.73 -14.74 -15.35
CA LEU A 51 20.06 -15.69 -14.47
C LEU A 51 21.02 -16.23 -13.41
N PHE A 52 22.19 -16.74 -13.83
CA PHE A 52 23.19 -17.30 -12.94
C PHE A 52 23.65 -16.29 -11.88
N LEU A 53 24.10 -15.10 -12.30
CA LEU A 53 24.56 -14.06 -11.39
C LEU A 53 23.44 -13.55 -10.48
N GLY A 54 22.23 -13.39 -11.00
CA GLY A 54 21.05 -13.00 -10.22
C GLY A 54 20.74 -14.01 -9.12
N VAL A 55 20.74 -15.31 -9.44
CA VAL A 55 20.51 -16.38 -8.47
C VAL A 55 21.65 -16.47 -7.45
N LEU A 56 22.90 -16.38 -7.90
CA LEU A 56 24.07 -16.41 -7.01
C LEU A 56 24.03 -15.24 -5.99
N LEU A 57 23.74 -14.03 -6.46
CA LEU A 57 23.58 -12.86 -5.59
C LEU A 57 22.40 -13.02 -4.62
N ALA A 58 21.30 -13.63 -5.07
CA ALA A 58 20.16 -13.93 -4.21
C ALA A 58 20.53 -14.93 -3.10
N LEU A 59 21.25 -16.00 -3.44
CA LEU A 59 21.73 -16.97 -2.47
C LEU A 59 22.67 -16.34 -1.44
N ILE A 60 23.65 -15.56 -1.89
CA ILE A 60 24.58 -14.86 -0.99
C ILE A 60 23.83 -13.90 -0.06
N ARG A 61 22.99 -13.03 -0.62
CA ARG A 61 22.25 -12.04 0.16
C ARG A 61 21.34 -12.68 1.20
N ARG A 62 20.61 -13.73 0.82
CA ARG A 62 19.57 -14.34 1.65
C ARG A 62 20.09 -15.32 2.68
N TYR A 63 21.12 -16.10 2.35
CA TYR A 63 21.57 -17.20 3.20
C TYR A 63 22.96 -17.01 3.81
N VAL A 64 23.73 -16.02 3.31
CA VAL A 64 25.05 -15.70 3.86
C VAL A 64 25.01 -14.37 4.64
N MET A 65 24.35 -13.33 4.08
CA MET A 65 24.33 -12.00 4.68
C MET A 65 23.19 -11.82 5.68
N ASP A 66 22.02 -12.38 5.44
CA ASP A 66 20.82 -12.32 6.31
C ASP A 66 20.61 -13.68 6.98
N LYS A 67 21.14 -13.83 8.20
CA LYS A 67 21.11 -15.11 8.95
C LYS A 67 19.68 -15.54 9.34
N ASP A 68 18.77 -14.59 9.51
CA ASP A 68 17.40 -14.85 9.93
C ASP A 68 16.45 -15.08 8.73
N TYR A 69 16.96 -14.94 7.52
CA TYR A 69 16.13 -15.11 6.31
C TYR A 69 15.57 -16.52 6.19
N TYR A 70 16.36 -17.52 6.53
CA TYR A 70 15.98 -18.93 6.44
C TYR A 70 14.75 -19.26 7.31
N ASP A 71 14.72 -18.75 8.53
CA ASP A 71 13.61 -18.97 9.45
C ASP A 71 12.32 -18.29 8.97
N ARG A 72 12.47 -17.17 8.26
CA ARG A 72 11.35 -16.42 7.66
C ARG A 72 10.82 -17.01 6.34
N ALA A 73 11.70 -17.48 5.47
CA ALA A 73 11.38 -17.87 4.10
C ALA A 73 11.16 -19.39 3.90
N GLY A 74 11.75 -20.21 4.77
CA GLY A 74 11.67 -21.67 4.72
C GLY A 74 12.43 -22.30 3.55
N TYR A 75 12.32 -23.65 3.45
CA TYR A 75 13.02 -24.47 2.44
C TYR A 75 12.57 -24.22 0.99
N GLU A 76 11.37 -23.70 0.79
CA GLU A 76 10.81 -23.49 -0.55
C GLU A 76 11.64 -22.50 -1.38
N ASP A 77 12.07 -21.39 -0.79
CA ASP A 77 12.90 -20.39 -1.49
C ASP A 77 14.27 -20.92 -1.86
N LEU A 78 14.89 -21.68 -0.96
CA LEU A 78 16.19 -22.30 -1.20
C LEU A 78 16.08 -23.31 -2.34
N GLY A 79 15.08 -24.18 -2.30
CA GLY A 79 14.85 -25.19 -3.34
C GLY A 79 14.67 -24.55 -4.73
N LEU A 80 13.90 -23.47 -4.82
CA LEU A 80 13.71 -22.72 -6.07
C LEU A 80 15.00 -22.09 -6.59
N LEU A 81 15.78 -21.46 -5.72
CA LEU A 81 17.05 -20.84 -6.11
C LEU A 81 18.06 -21.91 -6.58
N LEU A 82 18.12 -23.05 -5.88
CA LEU A 82 18.98 -24.16 -6.30
C LEU A 82 18.53 -24.78 -7.63
N LEU A 83 17.23 -24.87 -7.89
CA LEU A 83 16.68 -25.32 -9.17
C LEU A 83 17.11 -24.38 -10.30
N LEU A 84 16.91 -23.08 -10.16
CA LEU A 84 17.32 -22.09 -11.15
C LEU A 84 18.85 -22.05 -11.33
N PHE A 85 19.60 -22.22 -10.25
CA PHE A 85 21.06 -22.29 -10.28
C PHE A 85 21.52 -23.50 -11.12
N TRP A 86 20.92 -24.66 -10.88
CA TRP A 86 21.26 -25.87 -11.67
C TRP A 86 20.88 -25.73 -13.14
N VAL A 87 19.68 -25.19 -13.44
CA VAL A 87 19.25 -24.97 -14.83
C VAL A 87 20.23 -24.05 -15.57
N SER A 88 20.69 -22.97 -14.96
CA SER A 88 21.64 -22.05 -15.59
C SER A 88 23.02 -22.69 -15.83
N ILE A 89 23.56 -23.38 -14.83
CA ILE A 89 24.86 -24.06 -14.95
C ILE A 89 24.80 -25.20 -15.96
N SER A 90 23.82 -26.10 -15.86
CA SER A 90 23.70 -27.23 -16.75
C SER A 90 23.48 -26.80 -18.19
N GLY A 91 22.82 -25.68 -18.45
CA GLY A 91 22.69 -25.08 -19.77
C GLY A 91 24.04 -24.69 -20.37
N PHE A 92 24.89 -24.01 -19.63
CA PHE A 92 26.27 -23.70 -20.09
C PHE A 92 27.12 -24.92 -20.33
N PHE A 93 27.00 -25.96 -19.50
CA PHE A 93 27.73 -27.23 -19.73
C PHE A 93 27.20 -28.00 -20.94
N MET A 94 25.89 -27.97 -21.20
CA MET A 94 25.34 -28.57 -22.44
C MET A 94 25.90 -27.89 -23.67
N GLU A 95 25.92 -26.57 -23.72
CA GLU A 95 26.50 -25.80 -24.82
C GLU A 95 28.01 -26.09 -24.96
N ALA A 96 28.76 -26.02 -23.86
CA ALA A 96 30.20 -26.31 -23.88
C ALA A 96 30.51 -27.71 -24.38
N THR A 97 29.77 -28.74 -23.94
CA THR A 97 30.00 -30.12 -24.42
C THR A 97 29.65 -30.30 -25.89
N ARG A 98 28.64 -29.60 -26.41
CA ARG A 98 28.32 -29.54 -27.84
C ARG A 98 29.49 -28.92 -28.64
N ILE A 99 30.05 -27.81 -28.15
CA ILE A 99 31.21 -27.15 -28.77
C ILE A 99 32.46 -28.08 -28.72
N VAL A 100 32.72 -28.75 -27.58
CA VAL A 100 33.83 -29.72 -27.46
C VAL A 100 33.72 -30.83 -28.50
N TYR A 101 32.49 -31.33 -28.75
CA TYR A 101 32.28 -32.34 -29.80
C TYR A 101 32.72 -31.84 -31.19
N GLY A 102 32.39 -30.59 -31.54
CA GLY A 102 32.85 -29.94 -32.77
C GLY A 102 34.38 -29.77 -32.82
N LEU A 103 35.01 -29.32 -31.73
CA LEU A 103 36.46 -29.13 -31.63
C LEU A 103 37.24 -30.44 -31.77
N VAL A 104 36.73 -31.54 -31.19
CA VAL A 104 37.39 -32.87 -31.25
C VAL A 104 37.24 -33.53 -32.62
N ASN A 105 36.15 -33.20 -33.34
CA ASN A 105 35.87 -33.81 -34.65
C ASN A 105 36.20 -32.88 -35.85
N ASP A 106 37.02 -31.86 -35.64
CA ASP A 106 37.46 -30.90 -36.66
C ASP A 106 36.30 -30.30 -37.48
N ALA A 107 35.15 -30.04 -36.82
CA ALA A 107 34.02 -29.41 -37.47
C ALA A 107 34.29 -27.92 -37.71
N ASP A 108 33.61 -27.34 -38.71
CA ASP A 108 33.65 -25.90 -38.95
C ASP A 108 32.78 -25.16 -37.91
N ILE A 109 33.42 -24.70 -36.83
CA ILE A 109 32.79 -24.10 -35.68
C ILE A 109 33.27 -22.66 -35.40
N TRP A 110 33.78 -21.96 -36.44
CA TRP A 110 34.31 -20.60 -36.27
C TRP A 110 33.32 -19.62 -35.63
N PHE A 111 32.04 -19.82 -35.80
CA PHE A 111 30.97 -19.01 -35.22
C PHE A 111 30.73 -19.29 -33.71
N GLU A 112 31.20 -20.40 -33.18
CA GLU A 112 31.07 -20.76 -31.76
C GLU A 112 31.90 -19.86 -30.82
N ILE A 113 32.90 -19.18 -31.36
CA ILE A 113 33.70 -18.18 -30.60
C ILE A 113 32.85 -17.05 -30.05
N TYR A 114 31.65 -16.80 -30.62
CA TYR A 114 30.71 -15.78 -30.17
C TYR A 114 29.87 -16.24 -28.97
N SER A 115 29.87 -17.53 -28.60
CA SER A 115 29.38 -18.00 -27.31
C SER A 115 30.43 -17.66 -26.23
N PHE A 116 30.27 -16.52 -25.63
CA PHE A 116 31.30 -15.96 -24.74
C PHE A 116 31.39 -16.66 -23.37
N ILE A 117 30.44 -17.53 -23.01
CA ILE A 117 30.48 -18.42 -21.84
C ILE A 117 30.75 -19.87 -22.29
N GLY A 118 29.99 -20.36 -23.25
CA GLY A 118 30.07 -21.75 -23.72
C GLY A 118 31.43 -22.08 -24.34
N TYR A 119 31.97 -21.21 -25.18
CA TYR A 119 33.26 -21.45 -25.86
C TYR A 119 34.48 -21.48 -24.91
N PRO A 120 34.72 -20.53 -24.00
CA PRO A 120 35.78 -20.63 -23.00
C PRO A 120 35.65 -21.87 -22.11
N LEU A 121 34.42 -22.22 -21.72
CA LEU A 121 34.16 -23.43 -20.93
C LEU A 121 34.50 -24.71 -21.75
N ALA A 122 34.19 -24.72 -23.04
CA ALA A 122 34.53 -25.81 -23.93
C ALA A 122 36.05 -25.99 -24.05
N ILE A 123 36.84 -24.92 -24.21
CA ILE A 123 38.30 -24.98 -24.23
C ILE A 123 38.87 -25.60 -22.95
N VAL A 124 38.33 -25.22 -21.79
CA VAL A 124 38.73 -25.82 -20.51
C VAL A 124 38.37 -27.29 -20.45
N LEU A 125 37.15 -27.69 -20.86
CA LEU A 125 36.70 -29.07 -20.85
C LEU A 125 37.49 -29.94 -21.82
N GLN A 126 37.87 -29.45 -23.01
CA GLN A 126 38.69 -30.15 -24.01
C GLN A 126 40.02 -30.61 -23.43
N GLY A 127 40.61 -29.86 -22.46
CA GLY A 127 41.85 -30.25 -21.77
C GLY A 127 41.71 -31.51 -20.91
N PHE A 128 40.50 -31.89 -20.54
CA PHE A 128 40.21 -33.07 -19.70
C PHE A 128 39.54 -34.23 -20.46
N ILE A 129 38.93 -33.98 -21.62
CA ILE A 129 38.11 -34.92 -22.36
C ILE A 129 38.76 -35.17 -23.72
N GLN A 130 39.14 -36.44 -23.98
CA GLN A 130 39.95 -36.81 -25.14
C GLN A 130 39.23 -37.72 -26.16
N ASN A 131 38.02 -38.19 -25.85
CA ASN A 131 37.30 -39.09 -26.75
C ASN A 131 35.79 -38.82 -26.78
N ASN A 132 35.16 -39.22 -27.90
CA ASN A 132 33.73 -38.98 -28.15
C ASN A 132 32.81 -39.68 -27.14
N GLU A 133 33.21 -40.79 -26.55
CA GLU A 133 32.38 -41.49 -25.55
C GLU A 133 32.25 -40.67 -24.25
N GLN A 134 33.37 -40.07 -23.81
CA GLN A 134 33.36 -39.19 -22.64
C GLN A 134 32.55 -37.92 -22.89
N ILE A 135 32.68 -37.31 -24.09
CA ILE A 135 31.89 -36.15 -24.48
C ILE A 135 30.40 -36.48 -24.44
N PHE A 136 30.04 -37.61 -25.10
CA PHE A 136 28.66 -38.07 -25.17
C PHE A 136 28.06 -38.34 -23.76
N ALA A 137 28.80 -39.06 -22.93
CA ALA A 137 28.35 -39.38 -21.57
C ALA A 137 28.13 -38.09 -20.73
N LEU A 138 29.05 -37.12 -20.82
CA LEU A 138 28.96 -35.86 -20.10
C LEU A 138 27.81 -34.98 -20.64
N HIS A 139 27.69 -34.90 -21.96
CA HIS A 139 26.58 -34.18 -22.61
C HIS A 139 25.22 -34.78 -22.20
N LEU A 140 25.08 -36.10 -22.27
CA LEU A 140 23.87 -36.80 -21.88
C LEU A 140 23.53 -36.59 -20.42
N PHE A 141 24.52 -36.59 -19.53
CA PHE A 141 24.30 -36.28 -18.11
C PHE A 141 23.73 -34.88 -17.91
N PHE A 142 24.34 -33.83 -18.50
CA PHE A 142 23.84 -32.48 -18.38
C PHE A 142 22.49 -32.29 -19.07
N TYR A 143 22.30 -32.88 -20.23
CA TYR A 143 21.04 -32.85 -20.98
C TYR A 143 19.89 -33.46 -20.17
N LEU A 144 20.04 -34.69 -19.68
CA LEU A 144 18.99 -35.37 -18.93
C LEU A 144 18.71 -34.68 -17.57
N SER A 145 19.75 -34.24 -16.88
CA SER A 145 19.58 -33.52 -15.59
C SER A 145 18.94 -32.14 -15.78
N HIS A 146 19.33 -31.39 -16.82
CA HIS A 146 18.73 -30.13 -17.19
C HIS A 146 17.23 -30.30 -17.50
N LEU A 147 16.93 -31.26 -18.37
CA LEU A 147 15.56 -31.59 -18.79
C LEU A 147 14.68 -31.98 -17.59
N LEU A 148 15.20 -32.86 -16.72
CA LEU A 148 14.49 -33.32 -15.52
C LEU A 148 14.18 -32.13 -14.60
N VAL A 149 15.17 -31.27 -14.31
CA VAL A 149 15.00 -30.13 -13.42
C VAL A 149 14.09 -29.07 -14.05
N ALA A 150 14.17 -28.87 -15.38
CA ALA A 150 13.26 -27.99 -16.10
C ALA A 150 11.80 -28.48 -16.04
N PHE A 151 11.55 -29.79 -16.21
CA PHE A 151 10.21 -30.36 -16.06
C PHE A 151 9.69 -30.27 -14.62
N ILE A 152 10.53 -30.52 -13.62
CA ILE A 152 10.17 -30.32 -12.21
C ILE A 152 9.78 -28.85 -11.99
N GLY A 153 10.57 -27.90 -12.51
CA GLY A 153 10.28 -26.47 -12.44
C GLY A 153 8.96 -26.11 -13.11
N ALA A 154 8.71 -26.61 -14.32
CA ALA A 154 7.48 -26.39 -15.06
C ALA A 154 6.23 -26.94 -14.32
N ALA A 155 6.32 -28.18 -13.80
CA ALA A 155 5.25 -28.77 -13.00
C ALA A 155 5.01 -27.98 -11.69
N TYR A 156 6.08 -27.44 -11.10
CA TYR A 156 5.99 -26.66 -9.87
C TYR A 156 5.40 -25.26 -10.08
N ILE A 157 5.37 -24.70 -11.29
CA ILE A 157 4.77 -23.38 -11.58
C ILE A 157 3.34 -23.30 -11.03
N ALA A 158 2.52 -24.30 -11.26
CA ALA A 158 1.12 -24.31 -10.86
C ALA A 158 0.90 -24.34 -9.33
N TYR A 159 1.85 -24.84 -8.56
CA TYR A 159 1.68 -25.10 -7.12
C TYR A 159 2.56 -24.24 -6.22
N GLY A 160 3.63 -23.67 -6.76
CA GLY A 160 4.65 -22.98 -5.99
C GLY A 160 4.75 -21.49 -6.24
N LYS A 161 5.85 -20.90 -5.78
CA LYS A 161 6.09 -19.45 -5.89
C LYS A 161 6.20 -18.96 -7.35
N PHE A 162 6.52 -19.79 -8.31
CA PHE A 162 6.53 -19.39 -9.74
C PHE A 162 5.15 -19.02 -10.28
N PHE A 163 4.07 -19.44 -9.60
CA PHE A 163 2.70 -19.08 -9.98
C PHE A 163 2.48 -17.57 -10.03
N HIS A 164 3.20 -16.79 -9.19
CA HIS A 164 3.12 -15.33 -9.18
C HIS A 164 3.49 -14.69 -10.53
N ILE A 165 4.31 -15.34 -11.37
CA ILE A 165 4.71 -14.80 -12.68
C ILE A 165 3.47 -14.58 -13.56
N GLY A 166 2.57 -15.56 -13.60
CA GLY A 166 1.31 -15.45 -14.37
C GLY A 166 0.23 -14.68 -13.62
N VAL A 167 -0.04 -15.08 -12.38
CA VAL A 167 -1.14 -14.50 -11.59
C VAL A 167 -0.86 -13.07 -11.17
N GLY A 168 0.39 -12.72 -10.85
CA GLY A 168 0.76 -11.36 -10.49
C GLY A 168 0.60 -10.39 -11.66
N LEU A 169 1.02 -10.79 -12.87
CA LEU A 169 0.77 -10.00 -14.08
C LEU A 169 -0.72 -9.92 -14.39
N GLY A 170 -1.43 -11.06 -14.29
CA GLY A 170 -2.88 -11.11 -14.47
C GLY A 170 -3.61 -10.18 -13.49
N ASN A 171 -3.20 -10.14 -12.23
CA ASN A 171 -3.79 -9.27 -11.21
C ASN A 171 -3.62 -7.78 -11.57
N ILE A 172 -2.43 -7.38 -11.99
CA ILE A 172 -2.18 -6.00 -12.43
C ILE A 172 -3.00 -5.66 -13.67
N MET A 173 -3.14 -6.58 -14.64
CA MET A 173 -3.88 -6.37 -15.88
C MET A 173 -5.41 -6.34 -15.70
N LEU A 174 -5.92 -7.12 -14.75
CA LEU A 174 -7.35 -7.25 -14.47
C LEU A 174 -7.84 -6.21 -13.45
N ARG A 175 -6.93 -5.43 -12.86
CA ARG A 175 -7.30 -4.39 -11.92
C ARG A 175 -8.26 -3.40 -12.58
N ASP A 176 -9.36 -3.09 -11.88
CA ASP A 176 -10.27 -2.04 -12.31
C ASP A 176 -9.58 -0.67 -12.23
N MET A 177 -9.17 -0.15 -13.39
CA MET A 177 -8.52 1.15 -13.52
C MET A 177 -9.52 2.31 -13.48
N GLN A 178 -10.83 2.03 -13.48
CA GLN A 178 -11.89 3.04 -13.46
C GLN A 178 -12.38 3.32 -12.03
N SER A 179 -12.20 2.38 -11.11
CA SER A 179 -12.54 2.61 -9.71
C SER A 179 -11.57 3.61 -9.08
N PRO A 180 -12.09 4.62 -8.35
CA PRO A 180 -11.25 5.54 -7.59
C PRO A 180 -10.34 4.79 -6.61
N THR A 181 -9.10 5.22 -6.47
CA THR A 181 -8.09 4.54 -5.64
C THR A 181 -8.50 4.43 -4.16
N GLY A 182 -9.39 5.28 -3.69
CA GLY A 182 -9.85 5.32 -2.30
C GLY A 182 -11.20 4.69 -2.03
N GLN A 183 -11.82 4.05 -3.04
CA GLN A 183 -13.10 3.38 -2.91
C GLN A 183 -12.91 1.97 -2.37
N LEU A 184 -13.58 1.62 -1.27
CA LEU A 184 -13.61 0.25 -0.76
C LEU A 184 -14.52 -0.64 -1.63
N GLN A 185 -14.05 -1.86 -1.89
CA GLN A 185 -14.78 -2.88 -2.63
C GLN A 185 -14.96 -4.13 -1.78
N PHE A 186 -16.11 -4.27 -1.15
CA PHE A 186 -16.47 -5.45 -0.37
C PHE A 186 -17.97 -5.71 -0.46
N ASP A 187 -18.37 -6.95 -0.18
CA ASP A 187 -19.77 -7.32 -0.09
C ASP A 187 -20.33 -6.86 1.26
N PRO A 188 -21.44 -6.08 1.30
CA PRO A 188 -22.08 -5.67 2.56
C PRO A 188 -22.56 -6.82 3.44
N GLU A 189 -22.84 -8.00 2.86
CA GLU A 189 -23.20 -9.21 3.62
C GLU A 189 -22.02 -9.79 4.41
N GLY A 190 -20.80 -9.28 4.12
CA GLY A 190 -19.57 -9.67 4.79
C GLY A 190 -18.97 -10.97 4.29
N ILE A 191 -17.79 -11.30 4.83
CA ILE A 191 -17.03 -12.51 4.49
C ILE A 191 -16.95 -13.39 5.73
N LYS A 192 -17.70 -14.51 5.73
CA LYS A 192 -17.76 -15.51 6.81
C LYS A 192 -16.96 -16.76 6.48
N THR A 193 -16.99 -17.15 5.21
CA THR A 193 -16.36 -18.36 4.70
C THR A 193 -15.51 -18.04 3.48
N ILE A 194 -14.81 -19.02 2.94
CA ILE A 194 -13.99 -18.81 1.73
C ILE A 194 -14.85 -18.59 0.48
N GLU A 195 -16.10 -19.07 0.49
CA GLU A 195 -17.06 -18.92 -0.60
C GLU A 195 -17.56 -17.48 -0.75
N ASP A 196 -17.52 -16.68 0.31
CA ASP A 196 -17.98 -15.29 0.31
C ASP A 196 -16.94 -14.34 -0.34
N PHE A 197 -15.69 -14.81 -0.52
CA PHE A 197 -14.72 -14.05 -1.31
C PHE A 197 -15.09 -14.08 -2.78
N THR A 198 -14.99 -12.93 -3.44
CA THR A 198 -15.09 -12.88 -4.88
C THR A 198 -13.95 -13.66 -5.55
N PHE A 199 -14.17 -14.12 -6.78
CA PHE A 199 -13.11 -14.74 -7.58
C PHE A 199 -11.86 -13.85 -7.66
N TYR A 200 -12.05 -12.53 -7.80
CA TYR A 200 -10.96 -11.57 -7.91
C TYR A 200 -10.16 -11.49 -6.61
N GLN A 201 -10.78 -11.43 -5.44
CA GLN A 201 -10.10 -11.44 -4.13
C GLN A 201 -9.27 -12.72 -3.90
N LEU A 202 -9.80 -13.89 -4.29
CA LEU A 202 -9.05 -15.14 -4.21
C LEU A 202 -7.89 -15.19 -5.23
N PHE A 203 -8.09 -14.59 -6.40
CA PHE A 203 -7.05 -14.45 -7.41
C PHE A 203 -5.91 -13.53 -6.91
N GLU A 204 -6.25 -12.39 -6.32
CA GLU A 204 -5.30 -11.49 -5.66
C GLU A 204 -4.51 -12.18 -4.54
N ALA A 205 -5.20 -12.90 -3.65
CA ALA A 205 -4.54 -13.67 -2.59
C ALA A 205 -3.56 -14.70 -3.16
N SER A 206 -3.91 -15.30 -4.32
CA SER A 206 -3.05 -16.26 -5.03
C SER A 206 -1.80 -15.62 -5.63
N ALA A 207 -1.84 -14.32 -5.97
CA ALA A 207 -0.68 -13.56 -6.47
C ALA A 207 0.39 -13.29 -5.40
N CYS A 208 0.09 -13.52 -4.11
CA CYS A 208 1.02 -13.25 -3.03
C CYS A 208 2.27 -14.14 -3.09
N MET A 209 3.43 -13.50 -3.23
CA MET A 209 4.76 -14.12 -3.32
C MET A 209 5.55 -14.12 -2.00
N LYS A 210 4.94 -13.73 -0.89
CA LYS A 210 5.58 -13.62 0.45
C LYS A 210 6.81 -12.69 0.47
N CYS A 211 6.73 -11.54 -0.19
CA CYS A 211 7.85 -10.59 -0.27
C CYS A 211 8.04 -9.74 1.00
N HIS A 212 7.13 -9.80 1.97
CA HIS A 212 7.13 -9.08 3.25
C HIS A 212 6.93 -7.56 3.17
N PHE A 213 6.82 -6.93 2.02
CA PHE A 213 6.63 -5.47 1.97
C PHE A 213 5.41 -5.01 2.75
N CYS A 214 4.24 -5.62 2.53
CA CYS A 214 3.02 -5.27 3.27
C CYS A 214 3.15 -5.46 4.79
N HIS A 215 3.93 -6.44 5.24
CA HIS A 215 4.24 -6.67 6.66
C HIS A 215 5.14 -5.55 7.21
N ASN A 216 6.25 -5.23 6.53
CA ASN A 216 7.24 -4.25 6.98
C ASN A 216 6.72 -2.81 6.98
N TYR A 217 5.76 -2.49 6.10
CA TYR A 217 5.13 -1.16 6.03
C TYR A 217 3.85 -1.03 6.86
N CYS A 218 3.42 -2.11 7.54
CA CYS A 218 2.20 -2.05 8.35
C CYS A 218 2.49 -1.40 9.71
N PRO A 219 1.87 -0.26 10.04
CA PRO A 219 2.10 0.43 11.30
C PRO A 219 1.56 -0.36 12.50
N ALA A 220 0.47 -1.12 12.34
CA ALA A 220 -0.05 -1.98 13.40
C ALA A 220 0.93 -3.12 13.72
N GLN A 221 1.47 -3.78 12.68
CA GLN A 221 2.51 -4.80 12.87
C GLN A 221 3.75 -4.23 13.59
N ASP A 222 4.21 -3.06 13.16
CA ASP A 222 5.40 -2.42 13.72
C ASP A 222 5.20 -1.99 15.18
N SER A 223 3.98 -1.59 15.57
CA SER A 223 3.65 -1.24 16.96
C SER A 223 3.43 -2.42 17.88
N GLY A 224 3.47 -3.66 17.40
CA GLY A 224 3.24 -4.87 18.21
C GLY A 224 1.77 -5.32 18.29
N GLU A 225 0.89 -4.73 17.47
CA GLU A 225 -0.49 -5.23 17.30
C GLU A 225 -0.48 -6.60 16.60
N PRO A 226 -1.50 -7.46 16.82
CA PRO A 226 -1.51 -8.84 16.31
C PRO A 226 -1.65 -8.94 14.78
N LEU A 227 -1.81 -7.83 14.07
CA LEU A 227 -2.05 -7.78 12.63
C LEU A 227 -0.77 -7.92 11.82
N SER A 228 -0.73 -8.93 10.94
CA SER A 228 0.20 -8.99 9.81
C SER A 228 -0.59 -9.09 8.51
N PRO A 229 -0.56 -8.07 7.63
CA PRO A 229 -1.26 -8.14 6.34
C PRO A 229 -0.78 -9.32 5.47
N LEU A 230 0.51 -9.63 5.53
CA LEU A 230 1.08 -10.81 4.87
C LEU A 230 0.42 -12.10 5.37
N LYS A 231 0.29 -12.24 6.70
CA LYS A 231 -0.28 -13.44 7.32
C LYS A 231 -1.73 -13.61 6.93
N ILE A 232 -2.54 -12.55 6.96
CA ILE A 232 -3.95 -12.60 6.51
C ILE A 232 -4.05 -13.17 5.09
N ILE A 233 -3.31 -12.63 4.13
CA ILE A 233 -3.36 -13.11 2.74
C ILE A 233 -2.90 -14.57 2.63
N GLN A 234 -1.87 -14.96 3.38
CA GLN A 234 -1.43 -16.35 3.39
C GLN A 234 -2.45 -17.29 4.06
N ASP A 235 -3.10 -16.85 5.12
CA ASP A 235 -4.13 -17.63 5.80
C ASP A 235 -5.36 -17.82 4.92
N ILE A 236 -5.84 -16.79 4.21
CA ILE A 236 -6.88 -16.88 3.18
C ILE A 236 -6.49 -17.91 2.11
N LYS A 237 -5.29 -17.78 1.53
CA LYS A 237 -4.77 -18.69 0.50
C LYS A 237 -4.69 -20.14 1.00
N ASN A 238 -4.19 -20.34 2.22
CA ASN A 238 -4.05 -21.68 2.80
C ASN A 238 -5.41 -22.28 3.15
N TRP A 239 -6.35 -21.47 3.64
CA TRP A 239 -7.71 -21.89 3.93
C TRP A 239 -8.44 -22.33 2.66
N GLY A 240 -8.36 -21.56 1.58
CA GLY A 240 -8.87 -21.94 0.26
C GLY A 240 -8.27 -23.24 -0.26
N LYS A 241 -6.95 -23.44 -0.09
CA LYS A 241 -6.32 -24.72 -0.48
C LYS A 241 -6.81 -25.92 0.34
N LYS A 242 -7.10 -25.75 1.63
CA LYS A 242 -7.68 -26.81 2.47
C LYS A 242 -9.11 -27.16 2.05
N GLN A 243 -9.87 -26.15 1.64
CA GLN A 243 -11.28 -26.33 1.27
C GLN A 243 -11.45 -26.90 -0.15
N TYR A 244 -10.72 -26.38 -1.12
CA TYR A 244 -10.80 -26.79 -2.54
C TYR A 244 -9.70 -27.74 -2.99
N GLY A 245 -8.85 -28.22 -2.08
CA GLY A 245 -7.81 -29.19 -2.40
C GLY A 245 -8.36 -30.57 -2.71
N LEU A 246 -7.50 -31.45 -3.28
CA LEU A 246 -7.85 -32.85 -3.62
C LEU A 246 -8.37 -33.68 -2.41
N ILE A 247 -8.05 -33.25 -1.19
CA ILE A 247 -8.50 -33.86 0.07
C ILE A 247 -9.18 -32.75 0.88
N SER A 248 -10.41 -32.42 0.53
CA SER A 248 -11.19 -31.37 1.23
C SER A 248 -11.75 -31.89 2.55
N SER A 249 -11.46 -31.20 3.66
CA SER A 249 -11.97 -31.55 5.00
C SER A 249 -12.74 -30.41 5.70
N THR A 250 -12.90 -29.25 5.08
CA THR A 250 -13.34 -28.02 5.76
C THR A 250 -14.40 -27.22 5.01
N LYS A 251 -15.34 -27.88 4.32
CA LYS A 251 -16.48 -27.17 3.69
C LYS A 251 -17.29 -26.43 4.76
N ASP A 252 -17.72 -25.23 4.43
CA ASP A 252 -18.55 -24.35 5.26
C ASP A 252 -17.93 -23.98 6.63
N THR A 253 -16.60 -24.03 6.74
CA THR A 253 -15.92 -23.65 7.99
C THR A 253 -15.61 -22.15 7.97
N PRO A 254 -15.94 -21.41 9.06
CA PRO A 254 -15.65 -19.98 9.16
C PRO A 254 -14.18 -19.66 8.92
N ILE A 255 -13.93 -18.56 8.18
CA ILE A 255 -12.56 -18.08 7.95
C ILE A 255 -12.06 -17.23 9.11
N ILE A 256 -12.96 -16.66 9.91
CA ILE A 256 -12.62 -15.90 11.12
C ILE A 256 -12.56 -16.87 12.30
N GLY A 257 -11.46 -16.90 13.00
CA GLY A 257 -11.25 -17.72 14.19
C GLY A 257 -9.82 -18.28 14.32
N GLU A 258 -9.55 -18.95 15.43
CA GLU A 258 -8.24 -19.53 15.76
C GLU A 258 -7.75 -20.57 14.73
N ALA A 259 -8.67 -21.33 14.17
CA ALA A 259 -8.33 -22.42 13.23
C ALA A 259 -7.74 -21.91 11.90
N SER A 260 -8.11 -20.73 11.47
CA SER A 260 -7.57 -20.06 10.28
C SER A 260 -6.36 -19.17 10.62
N GLY A 261 -6.29 -18.70 11.87
CA GLY A 261 -5.33 -17.71 12.34
C GLY A 261 -5.76 -16.26 12.09
N ILE A 262 -6.98 -16.03 11.61
CA ILE A 262 -7.58 -14.70 11.42
C ILE A 262 -8.63 -14.51 12.52
N THR A 263 -8.22 -13.92 13.63
CA THR A 263 -9.11 -13.65 14.77
C THR A 263 -9.72 -12.25 14.68
N SER A 264 -10.77 -11.98 15.47
CA SER A 264 -11.37 -10.65 15.56
C SER A 264 -10.35 -9.57 15.97
N ASP A 265 -9.47 -9.86 16.92
CA ASP A 265 -8.41 -8.93 17.34
C ASP A 265 -7.47 -8.55 16.19
N VAL A 266 -7.11 -9.52 15.34
CA VAL A 266 -6.28 -9.28 14.14
C VAL A 266 -6.99 -8.33 13.18
N LEU A 267 -8.28 -8.51 12.97
CA LEU A 267 -9.08 -7.69 12.07
C LEU A 267 -9.28 -6.27 12.64
N TRP A 268 -9.60 -6.14 13.93
CA TRP A 268 -9.79 -4.83 14.57
C TRP A 268 -8.50 -4.03 14.75
N ALA A 269 -7.33 -4.66 14.72
CA ALA A 269 -6.05 -3.97 14.74
C ALA A 269 -5.75 -3.17 13.46
N CYS A 270 -6.49 -3.38 12.38
CA CYS A 270 -6.29 -2.64 11.13
C CYS A 270 -6.83 -1.21 11.22
N VAL A 271 -5.96 -0.23 11.03
CA VAL A 271 -6.32 1.20 10.96
C VAL A 271 -6.62 1.69 9.54
N THR A 272 -6.89 0.81 8.62
CA THR A 272 -7.29 1.07 7.23
C THR A 272 -6.45 2.13 6.49
N CYS A 273 -5.16 2.23 6.83
CA CYS A 273 -4.27 3.29 6.29
C CYS A 273 -3.76 3.02 4.86
N TYR A 274 -4.06 1.86 4.27
CA TYR A 274 -3.69 1.47 2.90
C TYR A 274 -2.18 1.29 2.63
N ALA A 275 -1.34 1.34 3.67
CA ALA A 275 0.11 1.20 3.51
C ALA A 275 0.52 -0.18 2.94
N CYS A 276 -0.17 -1.25 3.35
CA CYS A 276 0.08 -2.61 2.87
C CYS A 276 -0.25 -2.78 1.38
N THR A 277 -1.39 -2.26 0.92
CA THR A 277 -1.81 -2.29 -0.49
C THR A 277 -0.86 -1.45 -1.35
N ASN A 278 -0.50 -0.24 -0.89
CA ASN A 278 0.43 0.64 -1.60
C ASN A 278 1.84 0.03 -1.71
N ALA A 279 2.31 -0.67 -0.69
CA ALA A 279 3.61 -1.33 -0.70
C ALA A 279 3.62 -2.66 -1.49
N CYS A 280 2.46 -3.21 -1.84
CA CYS A 280 2.37 -4.50 -2.51
C CYS A 280 2.72 -4.38 -4.00
N PRO A 281 3.77 -5.08 -4.50
CA PRO A 281 4.11 -5.04 -5.92
C PRO A 281 3.05 -5.65 -6.84
N HIS A 282 2.14 -6.45 -6.29
CA HIS A 282 1.01 -7.04 -7.00
C HIS A 282 -0.32 -6.32 -6.73
N LEU A 283 -0.30 -5.21 -5.97
CA LEU A 283 -1.44 -4.36 -5.68
C LEU A 283 -2.64 -5.11 -5.04
N ILE A 284 -2.37 -6.07 -4.16
CA ILE A 284 -3.40 -6.85 -3.46
C ILE A 284 -4.24 -5.94 -2.56
N GLY A 285 -5.55 -6.05 -2.63
CA GLY A 285 -6.54 -5.28 -1.86
C GLY A 285 -6.70 -5.79 -0.41
N HIS A 286 -5.65 -5.66 0.42
CA HIS A 286 -5.67 -6.15 1.81
C HIS A 286 -6.79 -5.52 2.64
N VAL A 287 -7.02 -4.21 2.50
CA VAL A 287 -7.98 -3.45 3.31
C VAL A 287 -9.41 -3.86 2.98
N ASP A 288 -9.71 -4.08 1.69
CA ASP A 288 -11.04 -4.49 1.22
C ASP A 288 -11.44 -5.84 1.82
N MET A 289 -10.51 -6.81 1.82
CA MET A 289 -10.75 -8.13 2.42
C MET A 289 -10.93 -8.03 3.94
N ILE A 290 -10.13 -7.18 4.63
CA ILE A 290 -10.26 -6.97 6.07
C ILE A 290 -11.60 -6.34 6.41
N VAL A 291 -12.04 -5.33 5.66
CA VAL A 291 -13.33 -4.66 5.89
C VAL A 291 -14.49 -5.60 5.58
N GLY A 292 -14.41 -6.42 4.53
CA GLY A 292 -15.40 -7.44 4.25
C GLY A 292 -15.53 -8.47 5.39
N MET A 293 -14.42 -8.89 6.01
CA MET A 293 -14.47 -9.75 7.20
C MET A 293 -15.00 -9.03 8.44
N ARG A 294 -14.73 -7.72 8.61
CA ARG A 294 -15.33 -6.92 9.68
C ARG A 294 -16.85 -6.79 9.54
N ALA A 295 -17.36 -6.70 8.32
CA ALA A 295 -18.80 -6.64 8.09
C ALA A 295 -19.51 -7.87 8.67
N SER A 296 -18.95 -9.07 8.54
CA SER A 296 -19.51 -10.26 9.19
C SER A 296 -19.41 -10.23 10.71
N LEU A 297 -18.32 -9.68 11.28
CA LEU A 297 -18.21 -9.50 12.75
C LEU A 297 -19.26 -8.50 13.28
N ILE A 298 -19.54 -7.41 12.54
CA ILE A 298 -20.61 -6.46 12.88
C ILE A 298 -21.96 -7.17 12.91
N GLU A 299 -22.28 -7.97 11.88
CA GLU A 299 -23.54 -8.71 11.82
C GLU A 299 -23.68 -9.72 12.97
N GLU A 300 -22.58 -10.33 13.40
CA GLU A 300 -22.53 -11.27 14.52
C GLU A 300 -22.47 -10.58 15.91
N GLY A 301 -22.33 -9.24 15.93
CA GLY A 301 -22.22 -8.45 17.17
C GLY A 301 -20.86 -8.57 17.86
N GLU A 302 -19.84 -9.09 17.16
CA GLU A 302 -18.46 -9.21 17.64
C GLU A 302 -17.64 -7.94 17.39
N ILE A 303 -18.05 -6.84 18.02
CA ILE A 303 -17.41 -5.53 17.89
C ILE A 303 -16.92 -5.03 19.26
N PRO A 304 -15.74 -4.36 19.35
CA PRO A 304 -15.30 -3.69 20.57
C PRO A 304 -16.33 -2.67 21.09
N GLY A 305 -16.60 -2.69 22.41
CA GLY A 305 -17.68 -1.89 23.00
C GLY A 305 -17.56 -0.37 22.75
N THR A 306 -16.34 0.16 22.70
CA THR A 306 -16.10 1.58 22.37
C THR A 306 -16.51 1.93 20.93
N LEU A 307 -16.32 0.99 19.98
CA LEU A 307 -16.77 1.16 18.60
C LEU A 307 -18.30 1.01 18.47
N THR A 308 -18.93 0.14 19.29
CA THR A 308 -20.39 0.06 19.37
C THR A 308 -20.99 1.41 19.78
N THR A 309 -20.46 2.03 20.83
CA THR A 309 -20.89 3.37 21.27
C THR A 309 -20.73 4.43 20.17
N MET A 310 -19.65 4.36 19.41
CA MET A 310 -19.42 5.28 18.28
C MET A 310 -20.47 5.10 17.18
N LEU A 311 -20.79 3.83 16.80
CA LEU A 311 -21.83 3.53 15.80
C LEU A 311 -23.22 3.95 16.26
N GLU A 312 -23.60 3.66 17.50
CA GLU A 312 -24.86 4.10 18.11
C GLU A 312 -24.99 5.62 18.12
N SER A 313 -23.90 6.32 18.44
CA SER A 313 -23.87 7.78 18.40
C SER A 313 -24.06 8.33 16.98
N ALA A 314 -23.38 7.75 15.99
CA ALA A 314 -23.54 8.12 14.60
C ALA A 314 -25.00 7.92 14.11
N TYR A 315 -25.63 6.83 14.52
CA TYR A 315 -27.04 6.55 14.21
C TYR A 315 -27.99 7.55 14.90
N ASN A 316 -27.86 7.74 16.23
CA ASN A 316 -28.78 8.53 17.03
C ASN A 316 -28.59 10.03 16.85
N TYR A 317 -27.34 10.50 16.82
CA TYR A 317 -27.00 11.93 16.83
C TYR A 317 -26.40 12.43 15.52
N GLY A 318 -26.06 11.56 14.59
CA GLY A 318 -25.38 11.92 13.35
C GLY A 318 -23.93 12.38 13.56
N ASN A 319 -23.29 11.96 14.64
CA ASN A 319 -21.88 12.22 14.93
C ASN A 319 -21.27 11.07 15.73
N ILE A 320 -19.93 10.96 15.71
CA ILE A 320 -19.18 9.85 16.37
C ILE A 320 -18.71 10.19 17.79
N TRP A 321 -19.14 11.32 18.37
CA TRP A 321 -18.62 11.87 19.64
C TRP A 321 -19.59 11.74 20.82
N ASP A 322 -20.71 11.06 20.65
CA ASP A 322 -21.78 10.93 21.65
C ASP A 322 -22.23 12.29 22.21
N GLN A 323 -22.36 13.27 21.32
CA GLN A 323 -22.72 14.63 21.68
C GLN A 323 -24.03 15.08 21.00
N PRO A 324 -24.85 15.90 21.67
CA PRO A 324 -26.07 16.45 21.07
C PRO A 324 -25.79 17.30 19.82
N LYS A 325 -26.65 17.20 18.79
CA LYS A 325 -26.52 17.97 17.53
C LYS A 325 -26.36 19.47 17.73
N ARG A 326 -27.09 20.04 18.69
CA ARG A 326 -27.03 21.47 19.03
C ARG A 326 -25.63 21.91 19.49
N ASP A 327 -24.78 20.99 19.93
CA ASP A 327 -23.46 21.30 20.45
C ASP A 327 -22.42 21.44 19.35
N ARG A 328 -22.75 21.01 18.12
CA ARG A 328 -21.89 21.07 16.92
C ARG A 328 -21.41 22.50 16.59
N ILE A 329 -22.20 23.52 16.91
CA ILE A 329 -21.90 24.93 16.58
C ILE A 329 -21.39 25.75 17.76
N LYS A 330 -21.24 25.15 18.96
CA LYS A 330 -20.87 25.89 20.19
C LYS A 330 -19.44 26.40 20.23
N TRP A 331 -18.59 25.97 19.32
CA TRP A 331 -17.20 26.41 19.22
C TRP A 331 -17.06 27.85 18.68
N LEU A 332 -18.12 28.43 18.10
CA LEU A 332 -18.27 29.84 17.74
C LEU A 332 -19.44 30.47 18.53
N LYS A 333 -19.46 31.78 18.57
CA LYS A 333 -20.60 32.50 19.17
C LYS A 333 -21.86 32.31 18.34
N GLU A 334 -23.00 32.29 19.00
CA GLU A 334 -24.30 32.15 18.36
C GLU A 334 -24.50 33.22 17.28
N GLY A 335 -24.84 32.81 16.06
CA GLY A 335 -25.08 33.70 14.92
C GLY A 335 -23.85 34.12 14.09
N GLU A 336 -22.63 33.77 14.50
CA GLU A 336 -21.41 34.08 13.72
C GLU A 336 -21.18 33.12 12.56
N LEU A 337 -21.69 31.89 12.65
CA LEU A 337 -21.44 30.86 11.62
C LEU A 337 -22.36 31.09 10.41
N PRO A 338 -21.81 31.34 9.20
CA PRO A 338 -22.64 31.63 8.03
C PRO A 338 -23.38 30.37 7.55
N SER A 339 -24.66 30.55 7.22
CA SER A 339 -25.47 29.47 6.65
C SER A 339 -25.25 29.36 5.15
N ILE A 340 -25.13 28.11 4.62
CA ILE A 340 -25.03 27.87 3.17
C ILE A 340 -26.17 28.46 2.36
N LYS A 341 -27.34 28.67 2.96
CA LYS A 341 -28.49 29.33 2.31
C LYS A 341 -28.21 30.77 1.97
N GLN A 342 -27.34 31.45 2.72
CA GLN A 342 -26.98 32.86 2.57
C GLN A 342 -25.76 33.05 1.64
N SER A 343 -24.96 32.03 1.42
CA SER A 343 -23.82 32.07 0.50
C SER A 343 -24.29 32.19 -0.96
N GLU A 344 -23.75 33.16 -1.68
CA GLU A 344 -23.99 33.35 -3.11
C GLU A 344 -23.19 32.33 -3.95
N SER A 345 -21.96 32.04 -3.56
CA SER A 345 -21.06 31.10 -4.24
C SER A 345 -21.45 29.63 -4.09
N LYS A 346 -22.41 29.32 -3.21
CA LYS A 346 -22.81 27.95 -2.87
C LYS A 346 -21.63 27.04 -2.46
N LEU A 347 -20.58 27.65 -1.91
CA LEU A 347 -19.44 26.96 -1.33
C LEU A 347 -19.81 26.49 0.08
N LEU A 348 -19.90 25.20 0.26
CA LEU A 348 -20.09 24.57 1.56
C LEU A 348 -18.73 24.36 2.24
N TRP A 349 -18.49 24.98 3.38
CA TRP A 349 -17.46 24.52 4.30
C TRP A 349 -18.07 23.44 5.19
N LEU A 350 -17.46 22.24 5.16
CA LEU A 350 -17.85 21.06 5.93
C LEU A 350 -16.80 20.81 7.03
N PRO A 351 -16.98 21.33 8.27
CA PRO A 351 -16.04 21.11 9.37
C PRO A 351 -15.89 19.64 9.77
N GLY A 352 -16.99 18.89 9.76
CA GLY A 352 -17.04 17.52 10.27
C GLY A 352 -17.11 17.44 11.79
N ASP A 353 -17.28 16.23 12.29
CA ASP A 353 -17.52 15.98 13.71
C ASP A 353 -16.33 16.35 14.60
N THR A 354 -15.13 15.94 14.19
CA THR A 354 -13.94 16.12 15.04
C THR A 354 -13.58 17.59 15.23
N LEU A 355 -13.75 18.44 14.21
CA LEU A 355 -13.58 19.88 14.38
C LEU A 355 -14.67 20.49 15.27
N ALA A 356 -15.87 19.93 15.23
CA ALA A 356 -17.01 20.45 15.97
C ALA A 356 -16.96 20.11 17.47
N TYR A 357 -16.55 18.89 17.81
CA TYR A 357 -16.70 18.38 19.18
C TYR A 357 -15.39 18.19 19.95
N ASP A 358 -14.25 17.94 19.30
CA ASP A 358 -12.97 17.81 19.99
C ASP A 358 -12.40 19.20 20.36
N PRO A 359 -12.16 19.51 21.64
CA PRO A 359 -11.63 20.80 22.09
C PRO A 359 -10.32 21.20 21.42
N ARG A 360 -9.43 20.23 21.10
CA ARG A 360 -8.18 20.52 20.38
C ARG A 360 -8.49 20.99 18.95
N ASN A 361 -9.36 20.29 18.27
CA ASN A 361 -9.71 20.56 16.89
C ASN A 361 -10.68 21.75 16.71
N GLN A 362 -11.39 22.17 17.74
CA GLN A 362 -12.15 23.44 17.72
C GLN A 362 -11.25 24.66 17.48
N ARG A 363 -9.94 24.58 17.81
CA ARG A 363 -8.98 25.63 17.44
C ARG A 363 -8.77 25.67 15.94
N VAL A 364 -8.66 24.49 15.31
CA VAL A 364 -8.55 24.34 13.85
C VAL A 364 -9.79 24.90 13.16
N ALA A 365 -10.98 24.62 13.70
CA ALA A 365 -12.24 25.17 13.19
C ALA A 365 -12.28 26.72 13.25
N ARG A 366 -11.86 27.31 14.37
CA ARG A 366 -11.77 28.79 14.51
C ARG A 366 -10.74 29.38 13.56
N ALA A 367 -9.57 28.75 13.43
CA ALA A 367 -8.54 29.16 12.49
C ALA A 367 -9.06 29.16 11.04
N THR A 368 -9.80 28.11 10.66
CA THR A 368 -10.42 28.02 9.32
C THR A 368 -11.40 29.16 9.09
N TYR A 369 -12.27 29.41 10.05
CA TYR A 369 -13.24 30.52 9.98
C TYR A 369 -12.55 31.89 9.82
N ASP A 370 -11.51 32.15 10.62
CA ASP A 370 -10.75 33.41 10.56
C ASP A 370 -10.02 33.57 9.21
N VAL A 371 -9.36 32.53 8.74
CA VAL A 371 -8.63 32.56 7.45
C VAL A 371 -9.60 32.80 6.29
N PHE A 372 -10.74 32.10 6.25
CA PHE A 372 -11.74 32.31 5.21
C PHE A 372 -12.33 33.71 5.23
N THR A 373 -12.62 34.21 6.41
CA THR A 373 -13.16 35.59 6.60
C THR A 373 -12.14 36.63 6.14
N LYS A 374 -10.87 36.51 6.56
CA LYS A 374 -9.78 37.42 6.16
C LYS A 374 -9.47 37.36 4.68
N ALA A 375 -9.58 36.17 4.08
CA ALA A 375 -9.40 35.98 2.64
C ALA A 375 -10.61 36.43 1.79
N GLY A 376 -11.68 36.88 2.41
CA GLY A 376 -12.91 37.32 1.72
C GLY A 376 -13.63 36.17 0.99
N VAL A 377 -13.54 34.96 1.52
CA VAL A 377 -14.23 33.79 0.95
C VAL A 377 -15.70 33.86 1.27
N ASP A 378 -16.56 33.81 0.25
CA ASP A 378 -18.00 33.60 0.45
C ASP A 378 -18.29 32.13 0.65
N PHE A 379 -18.61 31.72 1.87
CA PHE A 379 -18.88 30.31 2.23
C PHE A 379 -20.08 30.21 3.17
N GLY A 380 -20.61 29.02 3.31
CA GLY A 380 -21.61 28.73 4.31
C GLY A 380 -21.47 27.32 4.87
N THR A 381 -22.16 27.05 5.98
CA THR A 381 -22.17 25.73 6.63
C THR A 381 -23.61 25.21 6.77
N LEU A 382 -23.72 23.94 7.13
CA LEU A 382 -25.02 23.33 7.46
C LEU A 382 -25.41 23.52 8.92
N GLY A 383 -24.48 24.02 9.74
CA GLY A 383 -24.71 24.24 11.18
C GLY A 383 -24.98 22.93 11.93
N ASP A 384 -25.99 22.91 12.77
CA ASP A 384 -26.43 21.74 13.54
C ASP A 384 -27.12 20.65 12.69
N ALA A 385 -27.45 20.96 11.44
CA ALA A 385 -28.02 20.01 10.50
C ALA A 385 -26.96 19.11 9.83
N GLU A 386 -25.68 19.44 9.95
CA GLU A 386 -24.58 18.63 9.43
C GLU A 386 -24.54 17.25 10.10
N LYS A 387 -24.29 16.21 9.31
CA LYS A 387 -24.12 14.84 9.79
C LYS A 387 -22.72 14.33 9.47
N ASN A 388 -22.31 13.28 10.17
CA ASN A 388 -21.09 12.54 9.89
C ASN A 388 -21.03 12.12 8.42
N ASP A 389 -19.83 12.10 7.84
CA ASP A 389 -19.60 11.69 6.45
C ASP A 389 -19.73 10.18 6.19
N GLY A 390 -19.78 9.36 7.25
CA GLY A 390 -19.93 7.91 7.19
C GLY A 390 -18.63 7.13 6.94
N ASN A 391 -17.50 7.80 6.69
CA ASN A 391 -16.26 7.11 6.35
C ASN A 391 -15.88 6.02 7.36
N GLU A 392 -15.94 6.32 8.67
CA GLU A 392 -15.55 5.33 9.68
C GLU A 392 -16.53 4.14 9.74
N MET A 393 -17.83 4.36 9.51
CA MET A 393 -18.84 3.31 9.45
C MET A 393 -18.49 2.30 8.38
N ARG A 394 -18.22 2.78 7.17
CA ARG A 394 -17.82 1.93 6.05
C ARG A 394 -16.53 1.16 6.33
N ARG A 395 -15.53 1.78 6.98
CA ARG A 395 -14.24 1.14 7.33
C ARG A 395 -14.36 0.13 8.47
N LEU A 396 -15.39 0.23 9.26
CA LEU A 396 -15.73 -0.80 10.25
C LEU A 396 -16.50 -1.97 9.64
N GLY A 397 -17.06 -1.81 8.44
CA GLY A 397 -17.91 -2.80 7.78
C GLY A 397 -19.41 -2.55 7.99
N GLU A 398 -19.80 -1.41 8.60
CA GLU A 398 -21.21 -1.03 8.83
C GLU A 398 -21.73 -0.24 7.62
N GLU A 399 -22.01 -0.97 6.54
CA GLU A 399 -22.40 -0.39 5.25
C GLU A 399 -23.79 0.25 5.28
N ALA A 400 -24.74 -0.35 6.02
CA ALA A 400 -26.10 0.19 6.08
C ALA A 400 -26.14 1.57 6.72
N LEU A 401 -25.38 1.78 7.80
CA LEU A 401 -25.27 3.09 8.45
C LEU A 401 -24.51 4.08 7.57
N PHE A 402 -23.45 3.64 6.87
CA PHE A 402 -22.77 4.49 5.89
C PHE A 402 -23.74 4.96 4.81
N GLN A 403 -24.49 4.06 4.17
CA GLN A 403 -25.45 4.39 3.14
C GLN A 403 -26.48 5.40 3.64
N MET A 404 -27.05 5.17 4.84
CA MET A 404 -28.02 6.08 5.44
C MET A 404 -27.47 7.50 5.61
N LEU A 405 -26.24 7.63 6.13
CA LEU A 405 -25.58 8.93 6.33
C LEU A 405 -25.22 9.60 5.00
N ALA A 406 -24.71 8.83 4.03
CA ALA A 406 -24.38 9.32 2.71
C ALA A 406 -25.61 9.86 1.97
N GLU A 407 -26.71 9.11 1.93
CA GLU A 407 -27.97 9.53 1.31
C GLU A 407 -28.56 10.78 1.99
N ASP A 408 -28.48 10.87 3.32
CA ASP A 408 -28.93 12.04 4.06
C ASP A 408 -28.11 13.29 3.71
N ASN A 409 -26.78 13.16 3.67
CA ASN A 409 -25.89 14.24 3.26
C ASN A 409 -26.12 14.65 1.81
N ILE A 410 -26.23 13.69 0.90
CA ILE A 410 -26.52 13.95 -0.54
C ILE A 410 -27.82 14.73 -0.70
N ARG A 411 -28.90 14.32 -0.01
CA ARG A 411 -30.18 15.05 -0.02
C ARG A 411 -30.01 16.49 0.49
N MET A 412 -29.21 16.67 1.53
CA MET A 412 -28.98 17.97 2.14
C MET A 412 -28.17 18.89 1.24
N PHE A 413 -27.12 18.38 0.62
CA PHE A 413 -26.30 19.13 -0.32
C PHE A 413 -27.12 19.54 -1.56
N LYS A 414 -27.88 18.63 -2.16
CA LYS A 414 -28.77 18.92 -3.30
C LYS A 414 -29.85 19.94 -2.95
N LYS A 415 -30.50 19.81 -1.76
CA LYS A 415 -31.53 20.76 -1.28
C LYS A 415 -31.00 22.18 -1.13
N ASN A 416 -29.76 22.33 -0.70
CA ASN A 416 -29.11 23.63 -0.51
C ASN A 416 -28.37 24.12 -1.78
N LYS A 417 -28.44 23.37 -2.90
CA LYS A 417 -27.79 23.69 -4.17
C LYS A 417 -26.27 23.90 -4.01
N VAL A 418 -25.64 23.02 -3.22
CA VAL A 418 -24.19 23.06 -3.01
C VAL A 418 -23.47 22.80 -4.33
N GLU A 419 -22.57 23.68 -4.73
CA GLU A 419 -21.78 23.57 -5.97
C GLU A 419 -20.36 23.08 -5.69
N ARG A 420 -19.79 23.50 -4.57
CA ARG A 420 -18.44 23.10 -4.15
C ARG A 420 -18.41 22.85 -2.64
N ILE A 421 -17.64 21.86 -2.23
CA ILE A 421 -17.43 21.49 -0.83
C ILE A 421 -15.96 21.65 -0.48
N VAL A 422 -15.64 22.30 0.64
CA VAL A 422 -14.31 22.35 1.23
C VAL A 422 -14.37 21.68 2.58
N THR A 423 -13.47 20.72 2.83
CA THR A 423 -13.38 20.05 4.13
C THR A 423 -11.92 19.96 4.62
N SER A 424 -11.75 20.03 5.94
CA SER A 424 -10.46 19.79 6.59
C SER A 424 -10.20 18.31 6.88
N SER A 425 -11.21 17.45 6.68
CA SER A 425 -11.10 16.02 6.93
C SER A 425 -10.77 15.24 5.66
N PRO A 426 -9.59 14.62 5.55
CA PRO A 426 -9.30 13.70 4.46
C PRO A 426 -10.26 12.50 4.40
N HIS A 427 -10.86 12.09 5.52
CA HIS A 427 -11.87 11.05 5.61
C HIS A 427 -13.16 11.47 4.89
N ALA A 428 -13.70 12.65 5.23
CA ALA A 428 -14.84 13.23 4.54
C ALA A 428 -14.55 13.51 3.06
N TYR A 429 -13.36 14.02 2.75
CA TYR A 429 -12.91 14.23 1.37
C TYR A 429 -12.97 12.94 0.57
N ASN A 430 -12.43 11.83 1.12
CA ASN A 430 -12.45 10.52 0.48
C ASN A 430 -13.88 10.00 0.29
N ALA A 431 -14.70 10.01 1.33
CA ALA A 431 -16.08 9.50 1.27
C ALA A 431 -16.91 10.25 0.22
N ILE A 432 -16.88 11.60 0.25
CA ILE A 432 -17.68 12.43 -0.66
C ILE A 432 -17.19 12.31 -2.11
N LYS A 433 -15.87 12.27 -2.32
CA LYS A 433 -15.27 12.21 -3.65
C LYS A 433 -15.42 10.85 -4.33
N ASN A 434 -15.12 9.78 -3.59
CA ASN A 434 -14.91 8.45 -4.16
C ASN A 434 -16.07 7.49 -3.91
N GLU A 435 -16.88 7.69 -2.86
CA GLU A 435 -17.87 6.71 -2.42
C GLU A 435 -19.32 7.22 -2.53
N TYR A 436 -19.59 8.51 -2.29
CA TYR A 436 -20.93 9.08 -2.51
C TYR A 436 -21.47 8.95 -3.94
N PRO A 437 -20.62 8.91 -5.00
CA PRO A 437 -21.10 8.64 -6.34
C PRO A 437 -21.89 7.33 -6.50
N GLU A 438 -21.59 6.29 -5.70
CA GLU A 438 -22.34 5.03 -5.66
C GLU A 438 -23.84 5.25 -5.32
N TYR A 439 -24.12 6.31 -4.54
CA TYR A 439 -25.46 6.69 -4.09
C TYR A 439 -26.00 7.92 -4.83
N GLY A 440 -25.42 8.25 -5.99
CA GLY A 440 -25.83 9.37 -6.84
C GLY A 440 -25.44 10.75 -6.29
N GLY A 441 -24.38 10.82 -5.47
CA GLY A 441 -23.83 12.05 -4.89
C GLY A 441 -22.55 12.51 -5.56
N GLU A 442 -22.62 13.09 -6.75
CA GLU A 442 -21.46 13.69 -7.43
C GLU A 442 -21.31 15.16 -7.01
N PHE A 443 -20.21 15.50 -6.31
CA PHE A 443 -19.92 16.85 -5.84
C PHE A 443 -18.47 17.24 -6.14
N ASN A 444 -18.25 18.53 -6.41
CA ASN A 444 -16.92 19.11 -6.48
C ASN A 444 -16.39 19.33 -5.05
N VAL A 445 -15.71 18.31 -4.51
CA VAL A 445 -15.10 18.40 -3.17
C VAL A 445 -13.60 18.67 -3.29
N VAL A 446 -13.09 19.52 -2.39
CA VAL A 446 -11.69 19.95 -2.32
C VAL A 446 -11.22 19.86 -0.88
N HIS A 447 -10.01 19.34 -0.67
CA HIS A 447 -9.40 19.36 0.65
C HIS A 447 -8.89 20.76 1.00
N ILE A 448 -8.91 21.11 2.29
CA ILE A 448 -8.52 22.44 2.77
C ILE A 448 -7.11 22.84 2.29
N SER A 449 -6.16 21.93 2.20
CA SER A 449 -4.79 22.22 1.75
C SER A 449 -4.73 22.67 0.29
N GLU A 450 -5.53 22.06 -0.59
CA GLU A 450 -5.63 22.46 -2.00
C GLU A 450 -6.36 23.79 -2.13
N PHE A 451 -7.39 24.00 -1.29
CA PHE A 451 -8.13 25.25 -1.28
C PHE A 451 -7.27 26.42 -0.81
N LEU A 452 -6.46 26.22 0.25
CA LEU A 452 -5.51 27.22 0.74
C LEU A 452 -4.46 27.57 -0.31
N LEU A 453 -3.90 26.58 -0.99
CA LEU A 453 -2.95 26.82 -2.07
C LEU A 453 -3.54 27.71 -3.16
N ASN A 454 -4.77 27.42 -3.60
CA ASN A 454 -5.47 28.26 -4.57
C ASN A 454 -5.66 29.71 -4.08
N LEU A 455 -6.04 29.91 -2.81
CA LEU A 455 -6.21 31.25 -2.23
C LEU A 455 -4.88 32.03 -2.15
N ILE A 456 -3.76 31.34 -1.91
CA ILE A 456 -2.42 31.92 -1.93
C ILE A 456 -2.03 32.31 -3.36
N GLU A 457 -2.21 31.42 -4.34
CA GLU A 457 -1.90 31.66 -5.75
C GLU A 457 -2.76 32.80 -6.35
N GLU A 458 -4.01 32.91 -5.93
CA GLU A 458 -4.91 34.02 -6.29
C GLU A 458 -4.56 35.35 -5.57
N GLY A 459 -3.62 35.33 -4.63
CA GLY A 459 -3.22 36.49 -3.83
C GLY A 459 -4.26 36.97 -2.81
N LYS A 460 -5.24 36.12 -2.49
CA LYS A 460 -6.25 36.36 -1.42
C LYS A 460 -5.67 36.16 -0.04
N ILE A 461 -4.71 35.25 0.10
CA ILE A 461 -3.91 35.06 1.30
C ILE A 461 -2.54 35.67 1.08
N LYS A 462 -2.14 36.60 1.97
CA LYS A 462 -0.83 37.25 1.96
C LYS A 462 -0.23 37.15 3.35
N PHE A 463 0.93 36.51 3.43
CA PHE A 463 1.67 36.38 4.67
C PHE A 463 2.44 37.65 4.98
N THR A 464 2.31 38.14 6.20
CA THR A 464 2.99 39.36 6.66
C THR A 464 3.89 39.13 7.86
N LYS A 465 3.69 38.00 8.56
CA LYS A 465 4.51 37.60 9.70
C LYS A 465 5.56 36.58 9.26
N ASN A 466 6.76 36.75 9.77
CA ASN A 466 7.88 35.81 9.59
C ASN A 466 7.88 34.86 10.80
N LEU A 467 7.55 33.59 10.57
CA LEU A 467 7.53 32.56 11.61
C LEU A 467 8.93 31.93 11.72
N ASN A 468 9.52 31.95 12.92
CA ASN A 468 10.81 31.30 13.15
C ASN A 468 10.60 29.84 13.60
N TYR A 469 10.18 28.98 12.64
CA TYR A 469 9.84 27.58 12.91
C TYR A 469 10.67 26.62 12.07
N GLU A 470 11.13 25.54 12.68
CA GLU A 470 11.55 24.33 11.97
C GLU A 470 10.43 23.30 12.03
N VAL A 471 10.00 22.86 10.87
CA VAL A 471 8.79 22.05 10.74
C VAL A 471 9.03 20.76 10.00
N THR A 472 8.26 19.74 10.33
CA THR A 472 8.10 18.53 9.53
C THR A 472 6.62 18.26 9.30
N PHE A 473 6.29 17.46 8.29
CA PHE A 473 4.89 17.24 7.88
C PHE A 473 4.50 15.77 7.99
N HIS A 474 3.37 15.51 8.61
CA HIS A 474 2.71 14.21 8.62
C HIS A 474 1.73 14.12 7.46
N ASP A 475 2.02 13.27 6.46
CA ASP A 475 1.09 12.98 5.35
C ASP A 475 -0.11 12.16 5.85
N PRO A 476 -1.33 12.69 5.85
CA PRO A 476 -2.50 11.91 6.22
C PRO A 476 -2.79 10.83 5.17
N CYS A 477 -3.02 9.61 5.63
CA CYS A 477 -3.20 8.46 4.73
C CYS A 477 -4.37 8.61 3.75
N TYR A 478 -5.51 9.14 4.20
CA TYR A 478 -6.68 9.36 3.36
C TYR A 478 -6.51 10.52 2.37
N LEU A 479 -5.60 11.45 2.63
CA LEU A 479 -5.26 12.51 1.68
C LEU A 479 -4.26 12.01 0.63
N GLY A 480 -3.16 11.39 1.10
CA GLY A 480 -2.09 10.92 0.24
C GLY A 480 -2.42 9.59 -0.45
N ARG A 481 -2.34 8.45 0.28
CA ARG A 481 -2.47 7.12 -0.31
C ARG A 481 -3.82 6.83 -0.97
N TYR A 482 -4.91 7.39 -0.43
CA TYR A 482 -6.25 7.22 -0.99
C TYR A 482 -6.55 8.20 -2.14
N ASN A 483 -5.96 9.40 -2.13
CA ASN A 483 -6.36 10.48 -3.05
C ASN A 483 -5.21 11.17 -3.79
N ASP A 484 -3.97 10.74 -3.59
CA ASP A 484 -2.74 11.22 -4.26
C ASP A 484 -2.46 12.73 -4.08
N VAL A 485 -2.91 13.32 -2.96
CA VAL A 485 -2.68 14.72 -2.64
C VAL A 485 -1.49 14.84 -1.68
N TYR A 486 -0.31 15.08 -2.23
CA TYR A 486 0.96 15.21 -1.48
C TYR A 486 1.57 16.62 -1.58
N GLU A 487 1.46 17.26 -2.75
CA GLU A 487 2.16 18.49 -3.07
C GLU A 487 1.50 19.74 -2.47
N ALA A 488 0.16 19.78 -2.45
CA ALA A 488 -0.54 20.98 -2.00
C ALA A 488 -0.20 21.40 -0.56
N PRO A 489 -0.17 20.49 0.44
CA PRO A 489 0.26 20.85 1.79
C PRO A 489 1.68 21.38 1.85
N ARG A 490 2.63 20.77 1.10
CA ARG A 490 4.03 21.19 1.04
C ARG A 490 4.19 22.58 0.49
N LYS A 491 3.55 22.88 -0.63
CA LYS A 491 3.57 24.21 -1.24
C LYS A 491 3.01 25.29 -0.32
N VAL A 492 1.94 24.99 0.43
CA VAL A 492 1.41 25.90 1.43
C VAL A 492 2.45 26.14 2.53
N ILE A 493 3.07 25.12 3.08
CA ILE A 493 4.12 25.23 4.12
C ILE A 493 5.29 26.09 3.62
N GLU A 494 5.81 25.79 2.44
CA GLU A 494 6.95 26.47 1.84
C GLU A 494 6.67 27.95 1.47
N SER A 495 5.40 28.30 1.27
CA SER A 495 5.00 29.68 0.97
C SER A 495 5.00 30.60 2.20
N ILE A 496 5.07 30.03 3.41
CA ILE A 496 5.03 30.81 4.66
C ILE A 496 6.44 31.32 5.01
N PRO A 497 6.66 32.63 5.18
CA PRO A 497 7.97 33.19 5.49
C PRO A 497 8.55 32.68 6.82
N GLY A 498 9.84 32.34 6.80
CA GLY A 498 10.59 31.93 8.00
C GLY A 498 10.41 30.48 8.44
N ILE A 499 9.73 29.69 7.63
CA ILE A 499 9.62 28.25 7.83
C ILE A 499 10.86 27.55 7.26
N LYS A 500 11.46 26.66 8.05
CA LYS A 500 12.46 25.70 7.60
C LYS A 500 11.81 24.30 7.59
N PHE A 501 11.49 23.80 6.41
CA PHE A 501 10.84 22.51 6.23
C PHE A 501 11.85 21.36 6.13
N ARG A 502 11.61 20.27 6.84
CA ARG A 502 12.38 19.02 6.77
C ARG A 502 11.45 17.84 6.62
N GLU A 503 11.67 17.02 5.60
CA GLU A 503 10.91 15.76 5.42
C GLU A 503 11.34 14.71 6.45
N MET A 504 10.38 13.95 6.96
CA MET A 504 10.64 12.74 7.73
C MET A 504 11.13 11.61 6.82
N PRO A 505 11.91 10.63 7.31
CA PRO A 505 12.29 9.45 6.53
C PRO A 505 11.10 8.74 5.89
N ASN A 506 10.02 8.55 6.64
CA ASN A 506 8.78 7.99 6.14
C ASN A 506 7.80 9.10 5.75
N HIS A 507 7.78 9.49 4.48
CA HIS A 507 6.93 10.56 3.95
C HIS A 507 6.25 10.16 2.63
N GLY A 508 5.31 10.99 2.17
CA GLY A 508 4.58 10.76 0.93
C GLY A 508 3.81 9.44 0.97
N GLN A 509 3.89 8.66 -0.10
CA GLN A 509 3.22 7.35 -0.19
C GLN A 509 3.68 6.35 0.88
N PHE A 510 4.90 6.47 1.40
CA PHE A 510 5.46 5.62 2.46
C PHE A 510 5.34 6.24 3.85
N SER A 511 4.56 7.30 4.02
CA SER A 511 4.32 7.93 5.30
C SER A 511 3.86 6.93 6.37
N TYR A 512 4.39 7.05 7.59
CA TYR A 512 3.90 6.29 8.74
C TYR A 512 2.52 6.81 9.18
N CYS A 513 1.63 5.93 9.64
CA CYS A 513 0.26 6.29 10.02
C CYS A 513 0.20 7.00 11.38
N CYS A 514 -0.88 7.75 11.62
CA CYS A 514 -1.22 8.28 12.95
C CYS A 514 -1.99 7.28 13.84
N GLY A 515 -2.53 6.21 13.26
CA GLY A 515 -3.29 5.19 13.98
C GLY A 515 -4.78 5.49 14.17
N GLY A 516 -5.31 6.61 13.66
CA GLY A 516 -6.68 7.05 13.98
C GLY A 516 -7.80 6.47 13.12
N GLY A 517 -7.51 6.04 11.87
CA GLY A 517 -8.53 5.54 10.94
C GLY A 517 -9.05 4.14 11.27
N GLY A 518 -10.13 3.70 10.61
CA GLY A 518 -10.74 2.38 10.78
C GLY A 518 -11.16 2.09 12.22
N GLY A 519 -11.64 3.09 12.93
CA GLY A 519 -12.02 3.01 14.34
C GLY A 519 -10.86 3.13 15.33
N GLY A 520 -9.60 3.22 14.85
CA GLY A 520 -8.43 3.22 15.73
C GLY A 520 -8.39 4.36 16.76
N MET A 521 -9.00 5.51 16.44
CA MET A 521 -9.10 6.63 17.38
C MET A 521 -9.99 6.32 18.59
N PHE A 522 -10.95 5.42 18.46
CA PHE A 522 -11.94 5.07 19.49
C PHE A 522 -11.67 3.69 20.11
N ARG A 523 -10.81 2.89 19.51
CA ARG A 523 -10.44 1.56 20.02
C ARG A 523 -9.38 1.69 21.14
N GLU A 524 -9.57 0.95 22.21
CA GLU A 524 -8.56 0.82 23.25
C GLU A 524 -7.33 0.09 22.73
N THR A 525 -6.14 0.60 23.06
CA THR A 525 -4.90 -0.07 22.73
C THR A 525 -4.70 -1.24 23.68
N PRO A 526 -4.41 -2.45 23.20
CA PRO A 526 -4.14 -3.60 24.06
C PRO A 526 -2.93 -3.38 24.98
N ASP A 527 -2.99 -3.91 26.19
CA ASP A 527 -1.95 -3.72 27.23
C ASP A 527 -0.56 -4.23 26.82
N TRP A 528 -0.48 -5.18 25.89
CA TRP A 528 0.80 -5.73 25.41
C TRP A 528 1.46 -4.84 24.33
N VAL A 529 0.79 -3.81 23.85
CA VAL A 529 1.36 -2.86 22.89
C VAL A 529 2.15 -1.80 23.65
N GLU A 530 3.47 -1.94 23.66
CA GLU A 530 4.36 -1.04 24.40
C GLU A 530 4.41 0.37 23.82
N THR A 531 4.29 0.52 22.49
CA THR A 531 4.39 1.81 21.79
C THR A 531 3.30 1.89 20.74
N ARG A 532 2.38 2.84 20.90
CA ARG A 532 1.28 3.05 19.96
C ARG A 532 1.79 3.57 18.60
N ILE A 533 0.99 3.35 17.56
CA ILE A 533 1.28 3.83 16.20
C ILE A 533 1.57 5.35 16.19
N SER A 534 0.74 6.13 16.87
CA SER A 534 0.89 7.59 16.98
C SER A 534 2.19 8.00 17.69
N GLU A 535 2.60 7.26 18.70
CA GLU A 535 3.82 7.51 19.47
C GLU A 535 5.09 7.29 18.65
N ARG A 536 5.12 6.21 17.84
CA ARG A 536 6.24 5.99 16.90
C ARG A 536 6.35 7.15 15.90
N ARG A 537 5.21 7.67 15.43
CA ARG A 537 5.21 8.79 14.48
C ARG A 537 5.73 10.09 15.07
N VAL A 538 5.36 10.43 16.31
CA VAL A 538 5.88 11.65 16.96
C VAL A 538 7.36 11.51 17.33
N MET A 539 7.83 10.31 17.64
CA MET A 539 9.26 10.06 17.87
C MET A 539 10.07 10.24 16.58
N GLU A 540 9.59 9.76 15.43
CA GLU A 540 10.21 10.01 14.12
C GLU A 540 10.30 11.51 13.81
N ALA A 541 9.23 12.27 14.11
CA ALA A 541 9.23 13.73 13.97
C ALA A 541 10.27 14.40 14.88
N LYS A 542 10.38 13.93 16.13
CA LYS A 542 11.39 14.40 17.08
C LYS A 542 12.81 14.17 16.57
N GLU A 543 13.10 12.98 16.07
CA GLU A 543 14.40 12.63 15.50
C GLU A 543 14.72 13.51 14.26
N THR A 544 13.74 13.72 13.39
CA THR A 544 13.88 14.58 12.19
C THR A 544 14.27 16.02 12.56
N LEU A 545 13.74 16.53 13.67
CA LEU A 545 13.95 17.90 14.14
C LEU A 545 15.06 18.04 15.21
N GLN A 546 15.81 16.99 15.52
CA GLN A 546 16.90 17.05 16.51
C GLN A 546 17.98 18.05 16.16
N GLY A 547 18.29 18.26 14.87
CA GLY A 547 19.30 19.20 14.40
C GLY A 547 18.81 20.64 14.24
N ALA A 548 17.65 21.02 14.81
CA ALA A 548 17.12 22.37 14.77
C ALA A 548 17.98 23.35 15.60
N GLU A 549 18.05 24.61 15.15
CA GLU A 549 18.81 25.67 15.85
C GLU A 549 18.23 25.91 17.27
N PRO A 550 19.07 26.22 18.26
CA PRO A 550 18.59 26.53 19.60
C PRO A 550 17.63 27.73 19.60
N GLY A 551 16.50 27.60 20.29
CA GLY A 551 15.48 28.64 20.41
C GLY A 551 14.48 28.75 19.25
N VAL A 552 14.58 27.85 18.26
CA VAL A 552 13.58 27.72 17.19
C VAL A 552 12.44 26.80 17.65
N ASN A 553 11.21 27.17 17.35
CA ASN A 553 10.05 26.30 17.61
C ASN A 553 10.06 25.10 16.65
N LYS A 554 9.94 23.91 17.22
CA LYS A 554 9.84 22.65 16.45
C LYS A 554 8.37 22.25 16.31
N VAL A 555 7.93 22.01 15.09
CA VAL A 555 6.53 21.75 14.80
C VAL A 555 6.34 20.54 13.91
N LEU A 556 5.44 19.65 14.32
CA LEU A 556 4.88 18.61 13.49
C LEU A 556 3.56 19.12 12.91
N ILE A 557 3.54 19.36 11.60
CA ILE A 557 2.36 19.83 10.88
C ILE A 557 1.52 18.63 10.44
N THR A 558 0.22 18.76 10.54
CA THR A 558 -0.77 17.84 9.97
C THR A 558 -1.87 18.64 9.27
N THR A 559 -2.71 17.98 8.51
CA THR A 559 -3.88 18.56 7.85
C THR A 559 -5.04 17.56 7.86
N CYS A 560 -5.28 16.99 9.04
CA CYS A 560 -6.33 16.00 9.29
C CYS A 560 -6.72 16.05 10.76
N PRO A 561 -8.02 16.24 11.08
CA PRO A 561 -8.47 16.31 12.47
C PRO A 561 -8.14 15.07 13.31
N PHE A 562 -8.26 13.87 12.74
CA PHE A 562 -7.88 12.62 13.43
C PHE A 562 -6.38 12.58 13.72
N CYS A 563 -5.54 12.92 12.73
CA CYS A 563 -4.10 12.99 12.93
C CYS A 563 -3.74 14.03 13.99
N THR A 564 -4.40 15.20 13.99
CA THR A 564 -4.17 16.26 15.00
C THR A 564 -4.44 15.75 16.41
N SER A 565 -5.57 15.06 16.65
CA SER A 565 -5.91 14.50 17.96
C SER A 565 -4.90 13.41 18.36
N MET A 566 -4.67 12.42 17.48
CA MET A 566 -3.80 11.27 17.77
C MET A 566 -2.36 11.67 18.05
N LEU A 567 -1.79 12.58 17.25
CA LEU A 567 -0.41 13.01 17.40
C LEU A 567 -0.24 13.98 18.58
N THR A 568 -1.25 14.83 18.87
CA THR A 568 -1.23 15.68 20.08
C THR A 568 -1.28 14.84 21.35
N ASP A 569 -2.10 13.79 21.38
CA ASP A 569 -2.14 12.86 22.50
C ASP A 569 -0.80 12.10 22.66
N ALA A 570 -0.24 11.64 21.56
CA ALA A 570 1.03 10.94 21.56
C ALA A 570 2.21 11.80 22.07
N THR A 571 2.22 13.12 21.79
CA THR A 571 3.27 13.99 22.35
C THR A 571 3.18 14.08 23.86
N LYS A 572 1.97 14.05 24.44
CA LYS A 572 1.77 14.07 25.90
C LYS A 572 2.17 12.75 26.54
N THR A 573 1.76 11.61 25.98
CA THR A 573 2.12 10.30 26.54
C THR A 573 3.64 10.03 26.46
N GLN A 574 4.30 10.56 25.44
CA GLN A 574 5.76 10.51 25.30
C GLN A 574 6.48 11.67 26.04
N GLN A 575 5.75 12.55 26.72
CA GLN A 575 6.27 13.70 27.50
C GLN A 575 7.16 14.63 26.66
N ILE A 576 6.82 14.86 25.41
CA ILE A 576 7.58 15.71 24.46
C ILE A 576 6.77 16.93 23.94
N GLU A 577 5.62 17.23 24.53
CA GLU A 577 4.75 18.34 24.10
C GLU A 577 5.39 19.74 24.23
N GLU A 578 6.38 19.87 25.11
CA GLU A 578 7.19 21.10 25.24
C GLU A 578 8.34 21.17 24.22
N GLU A 579 8.75 20.01 23.66
CA GLU A 579 9.81 19.93 22.66
C GLU A 579 9.28 20.08 21.23
N ILE A 580 8.12 19.49 20.95
CA ILE A 580 7.48 19.49 19.61
C ILE A 580 5.99 19.79 19.77
N LYS A 581 5.54 20.81 19.07
CA LYS A 581 4.11 21.13 18.98
C LYS A 581 3.47 20.48 17.77
N VAL A 582 2.28 19.92 17.95
CA VAL A 582 1.43 19.47 16.83
C VAL A 582 0.49 20.58 16.44
N ILE A 583 0.58 21.06 15.19
CA ILE A 583 -0.20 22.16 14.65
C ILE A 583 -0.86 21.73 13.34
N ASP A 584 -2.14 22.06 13.16
CA ASP A 584 -2.78 21.89 11.87
C ASP A 584 -2.30 22.97 10.87
N LEU A 585 -2.23 22.62 9.59
CA LEU A 585 -1.76 23.51 8.52
C LEU A 585 -2.50 24.85 8.50
N ILE A 586 -3.80 24.85 8.77
CA ILE A 586 -4.61 26.09 8.79
C ILE A 586 -4.28 26.99 9.99
N GLU A 587 -3.92 26.42 11.15
CA GLU A 587 -3.45 27.18 12.31
C GLU A 587 -2.13 27.90 11.99
N LEU A 588 -1.22 27.21 11.27
CA LEU A 588 0.04 27.81 10.83
C LEU A 588 -0.19 28.95 9.83
N VAL A 589 -1.12 28.78 8.89
CA VAL A 589 -1.55 29.83 7.94
C VAL A 589 -2.15 31.00 8.69
N GLN A 590 -3.04 30.76 9.66
CA GLN A 590 -3.66 31.81 10.48
C GLN A 590 -2.61 32.62 11.21
N GLU A 591 -1.61 31.99 11.82
CA GLU A 591 -0.55 32.65 12.57
C GLU A 591 0.32 33.55 11.69
N ALA A 592 0.57 33.15 10.45
CA ALA A 592 1.37 33.89 9.48
C ALA A 592 0.62 35.04 8.80
N LEU A 593 -0.71 35.11 8.92
CA LEU A 593 -1.52 36.21 8.42
C LEU A 593 -1.34 37.48 9.27
N SER A 594 -1.59 38.65 8.66
CA SER A 594 -1.71 39.91 9.38
C SER A 594 -2.93 39.94 10.29
N ASP A 595 -2.84 40.70 11.36
CA ASP A 595 -3.97 41.02 12.22
C ASP A 595 -5.05 41.82 11.47
#